data_54458add1ceb3cc3a3d0d2290218a551
#
_entry.id   54458add1ceb3cc3a3d0d2290218a551
#
_cell.length_a   1.000
_cell.length_b   1.000
_cell.length_c   1.000
_cell.angle_alpha   90.00
_cell.angle_beta   90.00
_cell.angle_gamma   90.00
#
_symmetry.space_group_name_H-M   'P 1'
#
loop_
_entity.id
_entity.type
_entity.pdbx_description
1 polymer ?
#
loop_
_entity_poly.entity_id
_entity_poly.type
_entity_poly.pdbx_seq_one_letter_code
_entity_poly.pdbx_strand_id
1 'polypeptide(L)' 'MITTQMSIGEVLRMSRETAPIFMSFGMHCLTCPHATAESIADACAAHGTDAEALVAKLNEFFEAKK' A
#
# COMPACT_ATOMS: atom_id res chain seq x y z
N MET A 1 5.83 2.72 11.31
CA MET A 1 5.00 1.53 11.05
C MET A 1 3.83 1.86 10.12
N ILE A 2 3.58 1.01 9.17
CA ILE A 2 2.48 1.23 8.21
C ILE A 2 1.15 0.80 8.84
N THR A 3 0.12 1.61 8.61
CA THR A 3 -1.23 1.29 9.09
C THR A 3 -2.22 1.35 7.93
N THR A 4 -3.39 0.77 8.12
CA THR A 4 -4.44 0.79 7.09
C THR A 4 -5.01 2.19 6.87
N GLN A 5 -4.79 3.09 7.82
CA GLN A 5 -5.28 4.48 7.73
C GLN A 5 -4.38 5.37 6.88
N MET A 6 -3.16 4.95 6.62
CA MET A 6 -2.24 5.71 5.78
C MET A 6 -2.66 5.61 4.32
N SER A 7 -2.41 6.69 3.57
CA SER A 7 -2.71 6.67 2.15
C SER A 7 -1.63 5.90 1.38
N ILE A 8 -2.02 5.35 0.23
CA ILE A 8 -1.08 4.66 -0.65
C ILE A 8 0.04 5.63 -1.05
N GLY A 9 -0.31 6.88 -1.34
CA GLY A 9 0.66 7.89 -1.73
C GLY A 9 1.69 8.17 -0.65
N GLU A 10 1.28 8.16 0.62
CA GLU A 10 2.22 8.35 1.73
C GLU A 10 3.25 7.23 1.77
N VAL A 11 2.78 5.99 1.64
CA VAL A 11 3.67 4.83 1.68
C VAL A 11 4.64 4.86 0.50
N LEU A 12 4.16 5.22 -0.68
CA LEU A 12 5.01 5.32 -1.87
C LEU A 12 6.06 6.42 -1.73
N ARG A 13 5.73 7.50 -1.04
CA ARG A 13 6.70 8.57 -0.76
C ARG A 13 7.78 8.11 0.20
N MET A 14 7.42 7.24 1.14
CA MET A 14 8.38 6.68 2.08
C MET A 14 9.35 5.75 1.37
N SER A 15 8.85 4.94 0.44
CA SER A 15 9.68 4.07 -0.37
C SER A 15 8.93 3.65 -1.63
N ARG A 16 9.49 4.00 -2.79
CA ARG A 16 8.90 3.59 -4.07
C ARG A 16 9.00 2.09 -4.30
N GLU A 17 9.89 1.44 -3.57
CA GLU A 17 10.04 -0.01 -3.67
C GLU A 17 8.84 -0.77 -3.17
N THR A 18 7.90 -0.09 -2.50
CA THR A 18 6.65 -0.71 -2.07
C THR A 18 5.67 -0.89 -3.24
N ALA A 19 5.89 -0.21 -4.37
CA ALA A 19 4.99 -0.33 -5.51
C ALA A 19 4.77 -1.78 -5.97
N PRO A 20 5.82 -2.62 -6.11
CA PRO A 20 5.60 -4.03 -6.47
C PRO A 20 4.75 -4.78 -5.46
N ILE A 21 4.82 -4.40 -4.19
CA ILE A 21 4.01 -5.03 -3.15
C ILE A 21 2.54 -4.73 -3.38
N PHE A 22 2.21 -3.46 -3.65
CA PHE A 22 0.84 -3.08 -3.97
C PHE A 22 0.35 -3.79 -5.22
N MET A 23 1.19 -3.88 -6.24
CA MET A 23 0.83 -4.54 -7.49
C MET A 23 0.55 -6.03 -7.28
N SER A 24 1.28 -6.68 -6.40
CA SER A 24 1.07 -8.09 -6.11
C SER A 24 -0.28 -8.36 -5.46
N PHE A 25 -0.88 -7.33 -4.88
CA PHE A 25 -2.22 -7.40 -4.30
C PHE A 25 -3.31 -6.94 -5.26
N GLY A 26 -2.97 -6.73 -6.52
CA GLY A 26 -3.95 -6.34 -7.54
C GLY A 26 -4.13 -4.84 -7.70
N MET A 27 -3.31 -4.04 -7.06
CA MET A 27 -3.40 -2.58 -7.13
C MET A 27 -2.46 -2.04 -8.19
N HIS A 28 -2.93 -1.96 -9.43
CA HIS A 28 -2.08 -1.57 -10.55
C HIS A 28 -2.11 -0.07 -10.89
N CYS A 29 -3.02 0.69 -10.30
CA CYS A 29 -3.18 2.10 -10.63
C CYS A 29 -2.47 3.03 -9.65
N LEU A 30 -1.21 2.75 -9.37
CA LEU A 30 -0.44 3.51 -8.37
C LEU A 30 -0.01 4.90 -8.84
N THR A 31 -0.06 5.15 -10.13
CA THR A 31 0.27 6.47 -10.68
C THR A 31 -0.93 7.39 -10.76
N CYS A 32 -2.13 6.86 -10.55
CA CYS A 32 -3.35 7.63 -10.62
C CYS A 32 -3.53 8.45 -9.34
N PRO A 33 -3.74 9.78 -9.43
CA PRO A 33 -3.93 10.62 -8.24
C PRO A 33 -5.06 10.13 -7.33
N HIS A 34 -6.12 9.60 -7.89
CA HIS A 34 -7.24 9.08 -7.10
C HIS A 34 -6.83 7.87 -6.27
N ALA A 35 -6.07 6.95 -6.87
CA ALA A 35 -5.63 5.74 -6.18
C ALA A 35 -4.69 6.07 -5.03
N THR A 36 -3.75 7.01 -5.25
CA THR A 36 -2.78 7.37 -4.22
C THR A 36 -3.38 8.21 -3.10
N ALA A 37 -4.51 8.86 -3.34
CA ALA A 37 -5.18 9.66 -2.33
C ALA A 37 -6.01 8.81 -1.35
N GLU A 38 -6.37 7.60 -1.76
CA GLU A 38 -7.15 6.70 -0.90
C GLU A 38 -6.28 6.08 0.20
N SER A 39 -6.92 5.79 1.33
CA SER A 39 -6.24 5.03 2.38
C SER A 39 -6.07 3.58 1.92
N ILE A 40 -5.12 2.90 2.54
CA ILE A 40 -4.90 1.48 2.24
C ILE A 40 -6.17 0.67 2.47
N ALA A 41 -6.88 0.95 3.57
CA ALA A 41 -8.13 0.27 3.88
C ALA A 41 -9.18 0.47 2.79
N ASP A 42 -9.37 1.71 2.36
CA ASP A 42 -10.36 2.03 1.33
C ASP A 42 -10.01 1.40 -0.01
N ALA A 43 -8.75 1.49 -0.40
CA ALA A 43 -8.29 0.91 -1.65
C ALA A 43 -8.44 -0.61 -1.65
N CYS A 44 -8.10 -1.26 -0.55
CA CYS A 44 -8.25 -2.70 -0.43
C CYS A 44 -9.70 -3.13 -0.47
N ALA A 45 -10.59 -2.35 0.15
CA ALA A 45 -12.01 -2.64 0.11
C ALA A 45 -12.55 -2.56 -1.33
N ALA A 46 -12.10 -1.57 -2.08
CA ALA A 46 -12.52 -1.40 -3.48
C ALA A 46 -12.05 -2.55 -4.36
N HIS A 47 -10.86 -3.10 -4.07
CA HIS A 47 -10.29 -4.20 -4.85
C HIS A 47 -10.60 -5.59 -4.31
N GLY A 48 -11.31 -5.67 -3.19
CA GLY A 48 -11.58 -6.95 -2.55
C GLY A 48 -10.34 -7.61 -1.97
N THR A 49 -9.37 -6.80 -1.56
CA THR A 49 -8.09 -7.25 -1.03
C THR A 49 -8.05 -7.08 0.48
N ASP A 50 -7.31 -7.95 1.16
CA ASP A 50 -7.14 -7.88 2.61
C ASP A 50 -6.13 -6.78 2.98
N ALA A 51 -6.63 -5.70 3.56
CA ALA A 51 -5.78 -4.58 3.94
C ALA A 51 -4.76 -4.97 5.02
N GLU A 52 -5.15 -5.82 5.95
CA GLU A 52 -4.24 -6.26 7.00
C GLU A 52 -3.08 -7.07 6.44
N ALA A 53 -3.36 -7.93 5.48
CA ALA A 53 -2.31 -8.73 4.83
C ALA A 53 -1.34 -7.81 4.08
N LEU A 54 -1.87 -6.81 3.39
CA LEU A 54 -1.03 -5.86 2.66
C LEU A 54 -0.15 -5.06 3.62
N VAL A 55 -0.74 -4.56 4.70
CA VAL A 55 0.01 -3.79 5.70
C VAL A 55 1.09 -4.66 6.35
N ALA A 56 0.78 -5.93 6.62
CA ALA A 56 1.77 -6.84 7.17
C ALA A 56 2.98 -6.99 6.23
N LYS A 57 2.71 -7.11 4.94
CA LYS A 57 3.79 -7.20 3.95
C LYS A 57 4.61 -5.92 3.87
N LEU A 58 3.95 -4.78 3.94
CA LEU A 58 4.64 -3.49 3.92
C LEU A 58 5.53 -3.32 5.14
N ASN A 59 5.03 -3.67 6.31
CA ASN A 59 5.82 -3.58 7.54
C ASN A 59 7.02 -4.52 7.50
N GLU A 60 6.83 -5.72 6.99
CA GLU A 60 7.90 -6.69 6.81
C GLU A 60 8.99 -6.12 5.89
N PHE A 61 8.58 -5.49 4.80
CA PHE A 61 9.50 -4.86 3.85
C PHE A 61 10.33 -3.78 4.54
N PHE A 62 9.67 -2.89 5.28
CA PHE A 62 10.39 -1.80 5.94
C PHE A 62 11.31 -2.29 7.06
N GLU A 63 10.93 -3.34 7.75
CA GLU A 63 11.79 -3.94 8.77
C GLU A 63 13.02 -4.58 8.16
N ALA A 64 12.84 -5.28 7.06
CA ALA A 64 13.96 -5.95 6.38
C ALA A 64 14.95 -4.94 5.81
N LYS A 65 14.51 -3.73 5.54
CA LYS A 65 15.33 -2.70 4.90
C LYS A 65 16.18 -1.89 5.88
N LYS A 66 15.98 -2.02 7.14
CA LYS A 66 16.73 -1.26 8.15
C LYS A 66 18.22 -1.54 8.13
#